data_a84b0cea242aad7cfc3036e4324e97ff
#
_entry.id   a84b0cea242aad7cfc3036e4324e97ff
#
_cell.length_a   1.000
_cell.length_b   1.000
_cell.length_c   1.000
_cell.angle_alpha   90.00
_cell.angle_beta   90.00
_cell.angle_gamma   90.00
#
_symmetry.space_group_name_H-M   'P 1'
#
loop_
_entity.id
_entity.type
_entity.pdbx_description
1 polymer ?
#
loop_
_entity_poly.entity_id
_entity_poly.type
_entity_poly.pdbx_seq_one_letter_code
_entity_poly.pdbx_strand_id
1 'polypeptide(L)'
;MKTLRVYDNPRCAERYTVLLPNYRLDTGEIFLEILSVTENGDTFFCGDWRGGSTKGLGKKIQYSDLPGEVRGAIKSRLLQGH
;
A
#
# COMPACT_ATOMS: atom_id res chain seq x y z
N MET A 1 8.17 -12.48 -7.83
CA MET A 1 7.09 -11.53 -7.50
C MET A 1 7.51 -10.68 -6.31
N LYS A 2 7.29 -9.38 -6.40
CA LYS A 2 7.65 -8.49 -5.29
C LYS A 2 6.62 -8.58 -4.19
N THR A 3 7.12 -8.65 -2.95
CA THR A 3 6.25 -8.70 -1.79
C THR A 3 5.74 -7.31 -1.46
N LEU A 4 4.43 -7.16 -1.37
CA LEU A 4 3.82 -5.91 -0.94
C LEU A 4 3.87 -5.80 0.57
N ARG A 5 4.12 -4.59 1.07
CA ARG A 5 4.02 -4.31 2.49
C ARG A 5 2.65 -3.74 2.76
N VAL A 6 1.88 -4.41 3.60
CA VAL A 6 0.50 -4.00 3.90
C VAL A 6 0.36 -3.75 5.39
N TYR A 7 -0.31 -2.65 5.72
CA TYR A 7 -0.53 -2.24 7.10
C TYR A 7 -2.01 -2.00 7.35
N ASP A 8 -2.46 -2.32 8.55
CA ASP A 8 -3.87 -2.18 8.97
C ASP A 8 -3.94 -1.23 10.17
N ASN A 9 -4.63 -0.10 9.99
CA ASN A 9 -4.90 0.85 11.06
C ASN A 9 -6.39 1.13 11.15
N PRO A 10 -7.13 0.37 11.98
CA PRO A 10 -8.59 0.51 12.06
C PRO A 10 -9.07 1.85 12.61
N ARG A 11 -8.15 2.68 13.12
CA ARG A 11 -8.50 4.03 13.59
C ARG A 11 -8.59 5.05 12.46
N CYS A 12 -8.12 4.71 11.27
CA CYS A 12 -8.13 5.60 10.12
C CYS A 12 -9.28 5.24 9.19
N ALA A 13 -9.85 6.26 8.52
CA ALA A 13 -10.85 6.03 7.49
C ALA A 13 -10.26 5.24 6.32
N GLU A 14 -9.02 5.59 5.94
CA GLU A 14 -8.25 4.82 4.98
C GLU A 14 -7.49 3.75 5.74
N ARG A 15 -8.21 2.73 6.11
CA ARG A 15 -7.75 1.72 7.06
C ARG A 15 -6.46 1.03 6.66
N TYR A 16 -6.31 0.72 5.38
CA TYR A 16 -5.18 -0.07 4.89
C TYR A 16 -4.19 0.79 4.14
N THR A 17 -2.91 0.57 4.38
CA THR A 17 -1.83 1.23 3.65
C THR A 17 -0.98 0.18 2.97
N VAL A 18 -0.75 0.33 1.68
CA VAL A 18 0.08 -0.58 0.89
C VAL A 18 1.28 0.20 0.37
N LEU A 19 2.47 -0.32 0.64
CA LEU A 19 3.70 0.26 0.11
C LEU A 19 4.08 -0.53 -1.14
N LEU A 20 4.02 0.13 -2.30
CA LEU A 20 4.27 -0.51 -3.59
C LEU A 20 5.67 -0.17 -4.07
N PRO A 21 6.48 -1.17 -4.45
CA PRO A 21 7.72 -0.89 -5.17
C PRO A 21 7.35 -0.29 -6.53
N ASN A 22 7.70 0.96 -6.76
CA ASN A 22 7.27 1.64 -7.97
C ASN A 22 8.36 1.75 -9.03
N TYR A 23 9.45 2.42 -8.70
CA TYR A 23 10.52 2.59 -9.67
C TYR A 23 11.87 2.72 -8.99
N ARG A 24 12.92 2.59 -9.80
CA ARG A 24 14.30 2.68 -9.34
C ARG A 24 14.92 3.96 -9.88
N LEU A 25 15.57 4.71 -9.01
CA LEU A 25 16.33 5.89 -9.41
C LEU A 25 17.66 5.52 -10.03
N ASP A 26 18.28 6.48 -10.71
CA ASP A 26 19.62 6.31 -11.26
C ASP A 26 20.65 5.96 -10.19
N THR A 27 20.41 6.40 -8.96
CA THR A 27 21.29 6.08 -7.82
C THR A 27 21.13 4.64 -7.33
N GLY A 28 20.16 3.89 -7.85
CA GLY A 28 19.83 2.54 -7.39
C GLY A 28 18.80 2.50 -6.28
N GLU A 29 18.40 3.64 -5.73
CA GLU A 29 17.35 3.69 -4.71
C GLU A 29 16.00 3.34 -5.29
N ILE A 30 15.22 2.59 -4.52
CA ILE A 30 13.86 2.23 -4.90
C ILE A 30 12.89 3.10 -4.12
N PHE A 31 12.03 3.81 -4.84
CA PHE A 31 10.93 4.51 -4.23
C PHE A 31 9.75 3.57 -4.06
N LEU A 32 9.12 3.67 -2.90
CA LEU A 32 7.87 3.00 -2.66
C LEU A 32 6.76 4.03 -2.80
N GLU A 33 5.67 3.62 -3.38
CA GLU A 33 4.48 4.46 -3.51
C GLU A 33 3.46 4.08 -2.45
N ILE A 34 2.82 5.06 -1.85
CA ILE A 34 1.83 4.84 -0.81
C ILE A 34 0.45 4.75 -1.43
N LEU A 35 -0.19 3.60 -1.28
CA LEU A 35 -1.57 3.39 -1.68
C LEU A 35 -2.41 3.21 -0.42
N SER A 36 -3.35 4.11 -0.20
CA SER A 36 -4.29 4.02 0.92
C SER A 36 -5.59 3.40 0.43
N VAL A 37 -6.16 2.50 1.22
CA VAL A 37 -7.38 1.78 0.84
C VAL A 37 -8.36 1.81 2.00
N THR A 38 -9.62 2.17 1.71
CA THR A 38 -10.69 2.13 2.71
C THR A 38 -11.22 0.72 2.86
N GLU A 39 -12.00 0.49 3.90
CA GLU A 39 -12.67 -0.79 4.12
C GLU A 39 -13.61 -1.17 2.98
N ASN A 40 -14.12 -0.16 2.27
CA ASN A 40 -15.03 -0.35 1.14
C ASN A 40 -14.32 -0.58 -0.19
N GLY A 41 -12.99 -0.54 -0.18
CA GLY A 41 -12.22 -0.78 -1.38
C GLY A 41 -11.89 0.46 -2.20
N ASP A 42 -12.15 1.66 -1.69
CA ASP A 42 -11.72 2.89 -2.36
C ASP A 42 -10.22 3.07 -2.20
N THR A 43 -9.54 3.44 -3.27
CA THR A 43 -8.08 3.53 -3.29
C THR A 43 -7.62 4.94 -3.61
N PHE A 44 -6.55 5.37 -2.92
CA PHE A 44 -5.96 6.70 -3.10
C PHE A 44 -4.44 6.59 -3.10
N PHE A 45 -3.81 7.16 -4.10
CA PHE A 45 -2.35 7.31 -4.09
C PHE A 45 -1.99 8.54 -3.28
N CYS A 46 -1.18 8.33 -2.23
CA CYS A 46 -0.87 9.38 -1.26
C CYS A 46 0.54 9.95 -1.40
N GLY A 47 1.32 9.49 -2.35
CA GLY A 47 2.66 9.98 -2.59
C GLY A 47 3.72 8.92 -2.40
N ASP A 48 4.96 9.37 -2.22
CA ASP A 48 6.13 8.50 -2.15
C ASP A 48 6.52 8.20 -0.72
N TRP A 49 6.91 6.96 -0.48
CA TRP A 49 7.47 6.53 0.81
C TRP A 49 8.98 6.46 0.66
N ARG A 50 9.68 7.24 1.47
CA ARG A 50 11.15 7.31 1.43
C ARG A 50 11.81 6.71 2.67
N GLY A 51 11.10 5.86 3.38
CA GLY A 51 11.61 5.25 4.60
C GLY A 51 11.13 5.99 5.84
N GLY A 52 11.67 5.61 6.98
CA GLY A 52 11.25 6.15 8.25
C GLY A 52 10.37 5.18 9.03
N SER A 53 9.76 5.67 10.10
CA SER A 53 8.96 4.83 10.98
C SER A 53 7.62 4.46 10.36
N THR A 54 7.25 3.19 10.48
CA THR A 54 5.94 2.70 10.04
C THR A 54 4.90 2.67 11.16
N LYS A 55 5.23 3.23 12.32
CA LYS A 55 4.32 3.21 13.48
C LYS A 55 2.95 3.81 13.17
N GLY A 56 2.93 4.91 12.43
CA GLY A 56 1.69 5.58 12.06
C GLY A 56 0.83 4.82 11.08
N LEU A 57 1.38 3.81 10.42
CA LEU A 57 0.65 3.01 9.44
C LEU A 57 -0.19 1.90 10.06
N GLY A 58 0.04 1.58 11.33
CA GLY A 58 -0.67 0.54 12.03
C GLY A 58 0.08 -0.78 12.06
N LYS A 59 -0.65 -1.86 12.19
CA LYS A 59 -0.07 -3.20 12.30
C LYS A 59 0.26 -3.75 10.92
N LYS A 60 1.47 -4.31 10.76
CA LYS A 60 1.84 -4.98 9.53
C LYS A 60 1.07 -6.29 9.41
N ILE A 61 0.44 -6.51 8.25
CA ILE A 61 -0.31 -7.72 7.95
C ILE A 61 0.12 -8.26 6.59
N GLN A 62 -0.35 -9.46 6.25
CA GLN A 62 -0.10 -10.02 4.94
C GLN A 62 -1.22 -9.66 3.99
N TYR A 63 -0.90 -9.59 2.71
CA TYR A 63 -1.90 -9.32 1.68
C TYR A 63 -3.07 -10.31 1.76
N SER A 64 -2.77 -11.57 2.05
CA SER A 64 -3.78 -12.63 2.17
C SER A 64 -4.73 -12.42 3.36
N ASP A 65 -4.35 -11.58 4.32
CA ASP A 65 -5.21 -11.27 5.48
C ASP A 65 -6.28 -10.23 5.16
N LEU A 66 -6.19 -9.58 4.00
CA LEU A 66 -7.14 -8.54 3.62
C LEU A 66 -8.49 -9.11 3.20
N PRO A 67 -9.58 -8.37 3.46
CA PRO A 67 -10.89 -8.75 2.89
C PRO A 67 -10.83 -8.83 1.36
N GLY A 68 -11.66 -9.69 0.78
CA GLY A 68 -11.67 -9.90 -0.66
C GLY A 68 -11.86 -8.63 -1.48
N GLU A 69 -12.75 -7.74 -1.03
CA GLU A 69 -12.98 -6.45 -1.70
C GLU A 69 -11.74 -5.58 -1.73
N VAL A 70 -11.01 -5.55 -0.61
CA VAL A 70 -9.78 -4.76 -0.50
C VAL A 70 -8.69 -5.34 -1.38
N ARG A 71 -8.52 -6.66 -1.37
CA ARG A 71 -7.56 -7.33 -2.25
C ARG A 71 -7.85 -7.05 -3.72
N GLY A 72 -9.11 -7.15 -4.10
CA GLY A 72 -9.55 -6.88 -5.47
C GLY A 72 -9.28 -5.44 -5.87
N ALA A 73 -9.54 -4.49 -4.99
CA ALA A 73 -9.27 -3.08 -5.24
C ALA A 73 -7.79 -2.80 -5.46
N ILE A 74 -6.93 -3.38 -4.62
CA ILE A 74 -5.47 -3.23 -4.77
C ILE A 74 -5.01 -3.83 -6.09
N LYS A 75 -5.47 -5.03 -6.41
CA LYS A 75 -5.10 -5.72 -7.65
C LYS A 75 -5.53 -4.91 -8.87
N SER A 76 -6.76 -4.40 -8.87
CA SER A 76 -7.26 -3.54 -9.93
C SER A 76 -6.39 -2.32 -10.14
N ARG A 77 -5.99 -1.68 -9.03
CA ARG A 77 -5.17 -0.48 -9.10
C ARG A 77 -3.80 -0.77 -9.69
N LEU A 78 -3.21 -1.90 -9.32
CA LEU A 78 -1.93 -2.34 -9.85
C LEU A 78 -2.01 -2.63 -11.35
N LEU A 79 -3.10 -3.24 -11.79
CA LEU A 79 -3.31 -3.58 -13.20
C LEU A 79 -3.54 -2.35 -14.07
N GLN A 80 -4.10 -1.28 -13.51
CA GLN A 80 -4.29 -0.03 -14.24
C GLN A 80 -2.96 0.63 -14.59
N GLY A 81 -1.92 0.24 -13.92
CA GLY A 81 -0.59 0.76 -14.15
C GLY A 81 -0.45 2.22 -13.70
N HIS A 82 0.74 2.68 -13.57
CA HIS A 82 1.00 4.08 -13.23
C HIS A 82 2.46 4.39 -13.51
#